data_94515396ace3bb53838beecd39108930
#
_entry.id   94515396ace3bb53838beecd39108930
#
_cell.length_a   1.000
_cell.length_b   1.000
_cell.length_c   1.000
_cell.angle_alpha   90.00
_cell.angle_beta   90.00
_cell.angle_gamma   90.00
#
_symmetry.space_group_name_H-M   'P 1'
#
loop_
_entity.id
_entity.type
_entity.pdbx_description
1 polymer ?
#
loop_
_entity_poly.entity_id
_entity_poly.type
_entity_poly.pdbx_seq_one_letter_code
_entity_poly.pdbx_strand_id
1 'polypeptide(L)'
;MVMRLKSVSFKIAILFLVFTAVFTLFRSSMSGIFSLFYAKNGIPDANISSIKSFQNIGIIFGLLPAGYLADRIGRLKVLTLSSLVIATSFFILILFRNFFFFSTAELLYGIGLALNSGTLLAYVTDLQEQTNGDASNYFEFNHINRWKYWYLAIWN
;
A
#
# COMPACT_ATOMS: atom_id res chain seq x y z
N MET A 1 26.64 -14.79 -5.17
CA MET A 1 25.75 -14.35 -4.07
C MET A 1 25.12 -12.98 -4.37
N VAL A 2 25.86 -11.96 -4.77
CA VAL A 2 25.34 -10.62 -5.18
C VAL A 2 24.27 -10.70 -6.30
N MET A 3 24.47 -11.57 -7.29
CA MET A 3 23.44 -11.81 -8.34
C MET A 3 22.13 -12.38 -7.77
N ARG A 4 22.20 -13.19 -6.71
CA ARG A 4 21.02 -13.78 -6.07
C ARG A 4 20.20 -12.73 -5.29
N LEU A 5 20.88 -11.78 -4.63
CA LEU A 5 20.23 -10.69 -3.88
C LEU A 5 19.58 -9.67 -4.83
N LYS A 6 20.23 -9.30 -5.93
CA LYS A 6 19.62 -8.49 -6.99
C LYS A 6 18.40 -9.17 -7.60
N SER A 7 18.44 -10.50 -7.76
CA SER A 7 17.29 -11.29 -8.23
C SER A 7 16.13 -11.29 -7.23
N VAL A 8 16.39 -11.27 -5.92
CA VAL A 8 15.33 -11.20 -4.89
C VAL A 8 14.68 -9.82 -4.87
N SER A 9 15.46 -8.74 -4.88
CA SER A 9 14.93 -7.37 -4.96
C SER A 9 14.09 -7.15 -6.22
N PHE A 10 14.52 -7.66 -7.35
CA PHE A 10 13.77 -7.61 -8.60
C PHE A 10 12.46 -8.39 -8.56
N LYS A 11 12.45 -9.57 -7.93
CA LYS A 11 11.23 -10.37 -7.73
C LYS A 11 10.22 -9.65 -6.83
N ILE A 12 10.68 -9.01 -5.76
CA ILE A 12 9.83 -8.20 -4.86
C ILE A 12 9.17 -7.06 -5.65
N ALA A 13 9.95 -6.35 -6.48
CA ALA A 13 9.44 -5.27 -7.31
C ALA A 13 8.38 -5.73 -8.31
N ILE A 14 8.61 -6.86 -9.01
CA ILE A 14 7.65 -7.43 -9.94
C ILE A 14 6.37 -7.86 -9.20
N LEU A 15 6.50 -8.56 -8.08
CA LEU A 15 5.36 -9.01 -7.29
C LEU A 15 4.50 -7.84 -6.82
N PHE A 16 5.14 -6.75 -6.36
CA PHE A 16 4.48 -5.51 -5.99
C PHE A 16 3.74 -4.88 -7.17
N LEU A 17 4.39 -4.80 -8.34
CA LEU A 17 3.81 -4.23 -9.55
C LEU A 17 2.58 -5.02 -10.00
N VAL A 18 2.68 -6.35 -10.04
CA VAL A 18 1.57 -7.23 -10.39
C VAL A 18 0.42 -7.10 -9.39
N PHE A 19 0.72 -7.12 -8.10
CA PHE A 19 -0.27 -6.94 -7.05
C PHE A 19 -1.01 -5.60 -7.19
N THR A 20 -0.26 -4.51 -7.37
CA THR A 20 -0.82 -3.16 -7.52
C THR A 20 -1.68 -3.05 -8.79
N ALA A 21 -1.24 -3.64 -9.90
CA ALA A 21 -2.00 -3.67 -11.15
C ALA A 21 -3.32 -4.41 -10.98
N VAL A 22 -3.30 -5.63 -10.43
CA VAL A 22 -4.49 -6.44 -10.18
C VAL A 22 -5.45 -5.74 -9.22
N PHE A 23 -4.91 -5.18 -8.13
CA PHE A 23 -5.70 -4.43 -7.15
C PHE A 23 -6.39 -3.21 -7.78
N THR A 24 -5.66 -2.47 -8.64
CA THR A 24 -6.20 -1.28 -9.33
C THR A 24 -7.29 -1.67 -10.33
N LEU A 25 -7.09 -2.73 -11.10
CA LEU A 25 -8.11 -3.24 -12.03
C LEU A 25 -9.38 -3.66 -11.28
N PHE A 26 -9.24 -4.42 -10.20
CA PHE A 26 -10.36 -4.84 -9.36
C PHE A 26 -11.12 -3.63 -8.79
N ARG A 27 -10.39 -2.66 -8.23
CA ARG A 27 -10.95 -1.42 -7.68
C ARG A 27 -11.71 -0.61 -8.74
N SER A 28 -11.16 -0.48 -9.95
CA SER A 28 -11.80 0.26 -11.06
C SER A 28 -13.10 -0.42 -11.49
N SER A 29 -13.12 -1.74 -11.57
CA SER A 29 -14.34 -2.51 -11.88
C SER A 29 -15.39 -2.35 -10.80
N MET A 30 -15.01 -2.38 -9.52
CA MET A 30 -15.93 -2.18 -8.39
C MET A 30 -16.52 -0.77 -8.36
N SER A 31 -15.76 0.25 -8.77
CA SER A 31 -16.27 1.64 -8.83
C SER A 31 -17.49 1.78 -9.76
N GLY A 32 -17.49 1.10 -10.92
CA GLY A 32 -18.62 1.06 -11.83
C GLY A 32 -19.84 0.37 -11.21
N ILE A 33 -19.62 -0.76 -10.54
CA ILE A 33 -20.69 -1.51 -9.85
C ILE A 33 -21.34 -0.68 -8.75
N PHE A 34 -20.55 0.07 -7.97
CA PHE A 34 -21.09 0.94 -6.93
C PHE A 34 -21.94 2.07 -7.49
N SER A 35 -21.54 2.68 -8.62
CA SER A 35 -22.34 3.71 -9.27
C SER A 35 -23.71 3.16 -9.69
N LEU A 36 -23.76 1.96 -10.26
CA LEU A 36 -25.02 1.27 -10.59
C LEU A 36 -25.82 0.91 -9.33
N PHE A 37 -25.17 0.51 -8.26
CA PHE A 37 -25.81 0.22 -6.99
C PHE A 37 -26.50 1.47 -6.40
N TYR A 38 -25.86 2.64 -6.45
CA TYR A 38 -26.43 3.91 -5.99
C TYR A 38 -27.63 4.30 -6.84
N ALA A 39 -27.54 4.23 -8.17
CA ALA A 39 -28.64 4.51 -9.08
C ALA A 39 -29.85 3.60 -8.81
N LYS A 40 -29.60 2.29 -8.59
CA LYS A 40 -30.63 1.32 -8.26
C LYS A 40 -31.34 1.59 -6.93
N ASN A 41 -30.66 2.24 -5.99
CA ASN A 41 -31.24 2.66 -4.70
C ASN A 41 -31.87 4.07 -4.75
N GLY A 42 -32.15 4.61 -5.94
CA GLY A 42 -32.87 5.85 -6.12
C GLY A 42 -32.04 7.12 -5.97
N ILE A 43 -30.72 7.02 -6.02
CA ILE A 43 -29.85 8.19 -6.01
C ILE A 43 -29.77 8.77 -7.43
N PRO A 44 -30.10 10.04 -7.64
CA PRO A 44 -30.00 10.72 -8.94
C PRO A 44 -28.53 10.76 -9.42
N ASP A 45 -28.30 10.66 -10.73
CA ASP A 45 -26.95 10.64 -11.33
C ASP A 45 -26.07 11.83 -10.91
N ALA A 46 -26.67 13.02 -10.79
CA ALA A 46 -25.96 14.21 -10.31
C ALA A 46 -25.40 14.03 -8.88
N ASN A 47 -26.10 13.29 -8.02
CA ASN A 47 -25.69 13.04 -6.64
C ASN A 47 -24.66 11.90 -6.53
N ILE A 48 -24.58 10.99 -7.50
CA ILE A 48 -23.58 9.93 -7.55
C ILE A 48 -22.18 10.53 -7.66
N SER A 49 -22.01 11.55 -8.49
CA SER A 49 -20.74 12.28 -8.61
C SER A 49 -20.35 12.96 -7.30
N SER A 50 -21.31 13.52 -6.56
CA SER A 50 -21.08 14.09 -5.24
C SER A 50 -20.64 13.03 -4.22
N ILE A 51 -21.28 11.86 -4.20
CA ILE A 51 -20.90 10.73 -3.35
C ILE A 51 -19.47 10.30 -3.63
N LYS A 52 -19.07 10.19 -4.91
CA LYS A 52 -17.69 9.87 -5.31
C LYS A 52 -16.67 10.95 -4.92
N SER A 53 -17.08 12.20 -4.85
CA SER A 53 -16.24 13.28 -4.36
C SER A 53 -15.83 13.11 -2.90
N PHE A 54 -16.71 12.55 -2.05
CA PHE A 54 -16.37 12.22 -0.66
C PHE A 54 -15.25 11.19 -0.56
N GLN A 55 -15.16 10.24 -1.50
CA GLN A 55 -14.03 9.31 -1.57
C GLN A 55 -12.71 10.06 -1.77
N ASN A 56 -12.66 11.01 -2.70
CA ASN A 56 -11.44 11.80 -2.95
C ASN A 56 -11.06 12.65 -1.74
N ILE A 57 -12.03 13.25 -1.07
CA ILE A 57 -11.83 13.97 0.20
C ILE A 57 -11.22 13.02 1.24
N GLY A 58 -11.78 11.82 1.39
CA GLY A 58 -11.25 10.79 2.30
C GLY A 58 -9.80 10.40 1.97
N ILE A 59 -9.45 10.29 0.68
CA ILE A 59 -8.07 10.00 0.28
C ILE A 59 -7.12 11.13 0.71
N ILE A 60 -7.48 12.39 0.44
CA ILE A 60 -6.65 13.55 0.79
C ILE A 60 -6.41 13.62 2.30
N PHE A 61 -7.47 13.51 3.10
CA PHE A 61 -7.36 13.54 4.56
C PHE A 61 -6.64 12.31 5.13
N GLY A 62 -6.78 11.16 4.50
CA GLY A 62 -6.13 9.91 4.92
C GLY A 62 -4.64 9.85 4.62
N LEU A 63 -4.16 10.53 3.55
CA LEU A 63 -2.74 10.51 3.17
C LEU A 63 -1.84 11.16 4.23
N LEU A 64 -2.29 12.24 4.85
CA LEU A 64 -1.51 12.97 5.87
C LEU A 64 -1.19 12.10 7.10
N PRO A 65 -2.18 11.43 7.74
CA PRO A 65 -1.90 10.59 8.90
C PRO A 65 -1.30 9.23 8.53
N ALA A 66 -1.42 8.75 7.28
CA ALA A 66 -0.98 7.42 6.88
C ALA A 66 0.52 7.19 7.13
N GLY A 67 1.37 8.13 6.67
CA GLY A 67 2.82 8.06 6.89
C GLY A 67 3.17 8.12 8.37
N TYR A 68 2.62 9.08 9.11
CA TYR A 68 2.86 9.24 10.54
C TYR A 68 2.44 8.01 11.35
N LEU A 69 1.27 7.43 11.06
CA LEU A 69 0.83 6.19 11.70
C LEU A 69 1.76 5.02 11.38
N ALA A 70 2.16 4.88 10.12
CA ALA A 70 3.04 3.81 9.69
C ALA A 70 4.38 3.81 10.44
N ASP A 71 4.94 5.00 10.65
CA ASP A 71 6.20 5.15 11.38
C ASP A 71 6.03 4.91 12.90
N ARG A 72 4.88 5.26 13.48
CA ARG A 72 4.65 5.15 14.94
C ARG A 72 4.22 3.77 15.39
N ILE A 73 3.27 3.15 14.71
CA ILE A 73 2.68 1.87 15.14
C ILE A 73 3.15 0.67 14.32
N GLY A 74 3.89 0.94 13.25
CA GLY A 74 4.42 -0.07 12.34
C GLY A 74 3.53 -0.32 11.12
N ARG A 75 4.19 -0.53 9.97
CA ARG A 75 3.53 -0.58 8.65
C ARG A 75 2.49 -1.69 8.53
N LEU A 76 2.77 -2.90 9.04
CA LEU A 76 1.81 -4.01 8.99
C LEU A 76 0.53 -3.73 9.76
N LYS A 77 0.64 -3.07 10.92
CA LYS A 77 -0.55 -2.70 11.72
C LYS A 77 -1.41 -1.67 11.01
N VAL A 78 -0.78 -0.71 10.30
CA VAL A 78 -1.53 0.29 9.52
C VAL A 78 -2.21 -0.35 8.31
N LEU A 79 -1.58 -1.32 7.64
CA LEU A 79 -2.22 -2.11 6.58
C LEU A 79 -3.43 -2.89 7.09
N THR A 80 -3.32 -3.49 8.27
CA THR A 80 -4.46 -4.16 8.92
C THR A 80 -5.57 -3.16 9.25
N LEU A 81 -5.22 -2.00 9.81
CA LEU A 81 -6.18 -0.93 10.09
C LEU A 81 -6.88 -0.45 8.83
N SER A 82 -6.14 -0.26 7.73
CA SER A 82 -6.71 0.14 6.45
C SER A 82 -7.77 -0.85 5.96
N SER A 83 -7.48 -2.15 6.09
CA SER A 83 -8.41 -3.23 5.70
C SER A 83 -9.68 -3.21 6.57
N LEU A 84 -9.56 -2.95 7.87
CA LEU A 84 -10.70 -2.82 8.77
C LEU A 84 -11.57 -1.60 8.41
N VAL A 85 -10.95 -0.45 8.09
CA VAL A 85 -11.66 0.76 7.66
C VAL A 85 -12.41 0.50 6.35
N ILE A 86 -11.78 -0.16 5.38
CA ILE A 86 -12.42 -0.55 4.11
C ILE A 86 -13.58 -1.50 4.36
N ALA A 87 -13.41 -2.51 5.19
CA ALA A 87 -14.49 -3.45 5.53
C ALA A 87 -15.67 -2.75 6.19
N THR A 88 -15.40 -1.83 7.11
CA THR A 88 -16.44 -1.02 7.77
C THR A 88 -17.21 -0.16 6.75
N SER A 89 -16.54 0.43 5.76
CA SER A 89 -17.19 1.20 4.71
C SER A 89 -18.18 0.35 3.91
N PHE A 90 -17.81 -0.87 3.55
CA PHE A 90 -18.71 -1.80 2.86
C PHE A 90 -19.88 -2.25 3.74
N PHE A 91 -19.65 -2.43 5.02
CA PHE A 91 -20.70 -2.77 5.97
C PHE A 91 -21.76 -1.68 6.04
N ILE A 92 -21.36 -0.40 6.10
CA ILE A 92 -22.26 0.76 6.07
C ILE A 92 -23.07 0.79 4.76
N LEU A 93 -22.40 0.53 3.61
CA LEU A 93 -23.03 0.49 2.28
C LEU A 93 -24.15 -0.55 2.18
N ILE A 94 -23.99 -1.71 2.83
CA ILE A 94 -24.97 -2.81 2.79
C ILE A 94 -26.14 -2.54 3.72
N LEU A 95 -25.88 -1.97 4.91
CA LEU A 95 -26.89 -1.77 5.94
C LEU A 95 -27.82 -0.58 5.67
N PHE A 96 -27.29 0.49 5.09
CA PHE A 96 -28.02 1.74 4.93
C PHE A 96 -28.09 2.15 3.46
N ARG A 97 -29.28 2.66 3.03
CA ARG A 97 -29.56 2.95 1.62
C ARG A 97 -30.01 4.39 1.42
N ASN A 98 -29.21 5.35 1.88
CA ASN A 98 -29.49 6.75 1.65
C ASN A 98 -28.22 7.54 1.34
N PHE A 99 -28.39 8.74 0.79
CA PHE A 99 -27.29 9.60 0.35
C PHE A 99 -26.24 9.86 1.45
N PHE A 100 -26.67 10.13 2.68
CA PHE A 100 -25.77 10.44 3.80
C PHE A 100 -24.83 9.26 4.13
N PHE A 101 -25.40 8.06 4.26
CA PHE A 101 -24.60 6.87 4.57
C PHE A 101 -23.72 6.43 3.40
N PHE A 102 -24.18 6.60 2.15
CA PHE A 102 -23.34 6.35 0.97
C PHE A 102 -22.14 7.30 0.93
N SER A 103 -22.35 8.59 1.20
CA SER A 103 -21.27 9.58 1.27
C SER A 103 -20.27 9.27 2.40
N THR A 104 -20.78 8.87 3.57
CA THR A 104 -19.95 8.47 4.72
C THR A 104 -19.14 7.20 4.40
N ALA A 105 -19.77 6.22 3.78
CA ALA A 105 -19.08 4.99 3.37
C ALA A 105 -17.95 5.26 2.36
N GLU A 106 -18.20 6.10 1.34
CA GLU A 106 -17.20 6.48 0.37
C GLU A 106 -16.05 7.28 0.99
N LEU A 107 -16.34 8.16 1.95
CA LEU A 107 -15.34 8.89 2.70
C LEU A 107 -14.42 7.94 3.49
N LEU A 108 -15.01 7.00 4.24
CA LEU A 108 -14.25 5.97 4.97
C LEU A 108 -13.45 5.07 4.02
N TYR A 109 -14.04 4.69 2.90
CA TYR A 109 -13.36 3.93 1.86
C TYR A 109 -12.13 4.67 1.33
N GLY A 110 -12.27 5.98 1.08
CA GLY A 110 -11.15 6.84 0.67
C GLY A 110 -10.03 6.90 1.71
N ILE A 111 -10.36 7.05 3.00
CA ILE A 111 -9.38 7.01 4.09
C ILE A 111 -8.66 5.65 4.13
N GLY A 112 -9.40 4.55 4.02
CA GLY A 112 -8.82 3.21 3.97
C GLY A 112 -7.86 3.03 2.81
N LEU A 113 -8.21 3.51 1.60
CA LEU A 113 -7.34 3.47 0.44
C LEU A 113 -6.04 4.26 0.64
N ALA A 114 -6.15 5.44 1.26
CA ALA A 114 -4.98 6.27 1.55
C ALA A 114 -4.02 5.59 2.53
N LEU A 115 -4.55 5.02 3.61
CA LEU A 115 -3.77 4.24 4.57
C LEU A 115 -3.09 3.04 3.91
N ASN A 116 -3.76 2.36 2.98
CA ASN A 116 -3.22 1.22 2.26
C ASN A 116 -2.08 1.64 1.32
N SER A 117 -2.34 2.57 0.40
CA SER A 117 -1.41 2.92 -0.68
C SER A 117 -0.11 3.54 -0.16
N GLY A 118 -0.19 4.47 0.79
CA GLY A 118 0.98 5.11 1.39
C GLY A 118 1.85 4.12 2.18
N THR A 119 1.21 3.28 2.99
CA THR A 119 1.91 2.32 3.83
C THR A 119 2.49 1.14 3.04
N LEU A 120 1.78 0.66 2.02
CA LEU A 120 2.24 -0.47 1.20
C LEU A 120 3.50 -0.12 0.41
N LEU A 121 3.52 1.06 -0.24
CA LEU A 121 4.70 1.53 -0.97
C LEU A 121 5.92 1.63 -0.05
N ALA A 122 5.74 2.27 1.09
CA ALA A 122 6.80 2.42 2.08
C ALA A 122 7.29 1.06 2.62
N TYR A 123 6.40 0.10 2.87
CA TYR A 123 6.76 -1.25 3.32
C TYR A 123 7.62 -2.00 2.28
N VAL A 124 7.27 -1.89 1.00
CA VAL A 124 8.04 -2.52 -0.08
C VAL A 124 9.42 -1.87 -0.24
N THR A 125 9.49 -0.55 -0.10
CA THR A 125 10.78 0.17 -0.14
C THR A 125 11.70 -0.29 0.98
N ASP A 126 11.21 -0.43 2.21
CA ASP A 126 12.00 -0.95 3.34
C ASP A 126 12.51 -2.38 3.09
N LEU A 127 11.66 -3.25 2.56
CA LEU A 127 12.09 -4.61 2.21
C LEU A 127 13.20 -4.61 1.15
N GLN A 128 13.14 -3.71 0.19
CA GLN A 128 14.18 -3.57 -0.83
C GLN A 128 15.47 -3.01 -0.23
N GLU A 129 15.39 -2.03 0.65
CA GLU A 129 16.55 -1.45 1.34
C GLU A 129 17.23 -2.47 2.25
N GLN A 130 16.49 -3.25 3.03
CA GLN A 130 17.02 -4.33 3.84
C GLN A 130 17.75 -5.36 2.98
N THR A 131 17.17 -5.78 1.88
CA THR A 131 17.78 -6.75 0.95
C THR A 131 19.06 -6.19 0.31
N ASN A 132 19.08 -4.90 -0.04
CA ASN A 132 20.26 -4.24 -0.62
C ASN A 132 21.32 -3.94 0.44
N GLY A 133 20.91 -3.56 1.66
CA GLY A 133 21.82 -3.33 2.80
C GLY A 133 22.57 -4.60 3.21
N ASP A 134 21.88 -5.73 3.27
CA ASP A 134 22.52 -7.03 3.53
C ASP A 134 23.54 -7.40 2.43
N ALA A 135 23.24 -7.05 1.17
CA ALA A 135 24.18 -7.25 0.07
C ALA A 135 25.43 -6.37 0.19
N SER A 136 25.25 -5.10 0.59
CA SER A 136 26.34 -4.14 0.79
C SER A 136 27.26 -4.58 1.95
N ASN A 137 26.69 -4.90 3.10
CA ASN A 137 27.41 -5.36 4.28
C ASN A 137 28.21 -6.65 4.00
N TYR A 138 27.61 -7.58 3.25
CA TYR A 138 28.29 -8.82 2.86
C TYR A 138 29.46 -8.57 1.90
N PHE A 139 29.33 -7.59 1.00
CA PHE A 139 30.38 -7.21 0.07
C PHE A 139 31.56 -6.55 0.80
N GLU A 140 31.28 -5.66 1.74
CA GLU A 140 32.25 -4.96 2.55
C GLU A 140 33.02 -5.93 3.46
N PHE A 141 32.32 -6.85 4.12
CA PHE A 141 32.92 -7.89 4.95
C PHE A 141 33.87 -8.83 4.16
N ASN A 142 33.48 -9.26 2.97
CA ASN A 142 34.30 -10.08 2.10
C ASN A 142 35.54 -9.32 1.54
N HIS A 143 35.37 -8.03 1.26
CA HIS A 143 36.46 -7.20 0.77
C HIS A 143 37.55 -7.02 1.85
N ILE A 144 37.15 -6.71 3.08
CA ILE A 144 38.04 -6.53 4.24
C ILE A 144 38.80 -7.83 4.55
N ASN A 145 38.08 -8.97 4.58
CA ASN A 145 38.72 -10.26 4.83
C ASN A 145 39.73 -10.66 3.73
N ARG A 146 39.41 -10.36 2.46
CA ARG A 146 40.25 -10.65 1.31
C ARG A 146 41.60 -9.88 1.38
N TRP A 147 41.54 -8.60 1.76
CA TRP A 147 42.75 -7.79 1.98
C TRP A 147 43.58 -8.30 3.15
N LYS A 148 42.97 -8.75 4.23
CA LYS A 148 43.65 -9.32 5.40
C LYS A 148 44.44 -10.60 5.04
N TYR A 149 43.87 -11.48 4.23
CA TYR A 149 44.58 -12.68 3.75
C TYR A 149 45.71 -12.34 2.80
N TRP A 150 45.59 -11.35 1.92
CA TRP A 150 46.67 -10.88 1.05
C TRP A 150 47.80 -10.26 1.85
N TYR A 151 47.50 -9.47 2.88
CA TYR A 151 48.50 -8.85 3.75
C TYR A 151 49.29 -9.91 4.50
N LEU A 152 48.68 -10.94 5.03
CA LEU A 152 49.31 -12.04 5.73
C LEU A 152 50.13 -12.94 4.78
N ALA A 153 49.76 -13.07 3.51
CA ALA A 153 50.47 -13.86 2.51
C ALA A 153 51.75 -13.17 1.98
N ILE A 154 51.88 -11.86 2.11
CA ILE A 154 53.05 -11.09 1.64
C ILE A 154 54.12 -10.98 2.75
N TRP A 155 53.74 -11.09 4.02
CA TRP A 155 54.64 -10.87 5.15
C TRP A 155 55.04 -12.17 5.91
N ASN A 156 54.68 -13.35 5.43
CA ASN A 156 55.20 -14.66 5.82
C ASN A 156 55.95 -15.29 4.66
#